data_c0137dc2aed89c139e3dc0c1011b7527
#
_entry.id   c0137dc2aed89c139e3dc0c1011b7527
#
_cell.length_a   1.000
_cell.length_b   1.000
_cell.length_c   1.000
_cell.angle_alpha   90.00
_cell.angle_beta   90.00
_cell.angle_gamma   90.00
#
_symmetry.space_group_name_H-M   'P 1'
#
loop_
_entity.id
_entity.type
_entity.pdbx_description
1 polymer ?
#
loop_
_entity_poly.entity_id
_entity_poly.type
_entity_poly.pdbx_seq_one_letter_code
_entity_poly.pdbx_strand_id
1 'polypeptide(L)'
;MTPVRRTEINANGTVGVVFEPEGGSDRFVVMLGGSFGGIPEGPARRLAEHGLTAFALGYFGAPGLPAALVEIPIESLQRGIAVFRESYAGGRAVGLMGFSKGAELALVLAAHLGDSIGPVVAVAPSHVVWFGLKPPGPDTDRRSDRSSWTLRGAPLTFLPCPPQVEPVFNERGLRTDGFFDLSIYETADIDGARIPVERSAGPILLLSGDDDHQWPAEPMAAEVVRRMANHGRADDVTNIVYPGAGHVFLVQDFLPPLGTGPPFDYGGSAEADSAAGRDAWQRIAYLLHDRDPAPASAEVG
;
A
#
# COMPACT_ATOMS: atom_id res chain seq x y z
N MET A 1 -10.25 -14.25 18.99
CA MET A 1 -9.73 -12.91 18.56
C MET A 1 -9.48 -12.12 19.83
N THR A 2 -8.34 -11.48 19.93
CA THR A 2 -8.00 -10.62 21.06
C THR A 2 -8.91 -9.39 21.04
N PRO A 3 -9.56 -9.00 22.15
CA PRO A 3 -10.31 -7.75 22.21
C PRO A 3 -9.40 -6.55 21.90
N VAL A 4 -9.92 -5.56 21.19
CA VAL A 4 -9.16 -4.39 20.78
C VAL A 4 -9.86 -3.09 21.18
N ARG A 5 -9.09 -2.14 21.68
CA ARG A 5 -9.52 -0.77 21.94
C ARG A 5 -9.38 0.06 20.68
N ARG A 6 -10.40 0.87 20.37
CA ARG A 6 -10.43 1.81 19.23
C ARG A 6 -10.35 3.25 19.75
N THR A 7 -9.39 4.01 19.23
CA THR A 7 -9.19 5.43 19.59
C THR A 7 -9.10 6.27 18.33
N GLU A 8 -9.94 7.28 18.17
CA GLU A 8 -9.89 8.23 17.05
C GLU A 8 -8.82 9.29 17.27
N ILE A 9 -8.12 9.63 16.18
CA ILE A 9 -7.20 10.76 16.14
C ILE A 9 -7.72 11.73 15.09
N ASN A 10 -8.04 12.96 15.53
CA ASN A 10 -8.39 14.06 14.65
C ASN A 10 -7.79 15.35 15.24
N ALA A 11 -6.49 15.51 15.03
CA ALA A 11 -5.75 16.64 15.60
C ALA A 11 -4.57 17.01 14.71
N ASN A 12 -4.27 18.31 14.62
CA ASN A 12 -3.09 18.83 13.90
C ASN A 12 -2.99 18.37 12.43
N GLY A 13 -4.14 18.20 11.76
CA GLY A 13 -4.20 17.71 10.37
C GLY A 13 -3.94 16.20 10.23
N THR A 14 -3.85 15.46 11.32
CA THR A 14 -3.82 13.99 11.35
C THR A 14 -5.22 13.46 11.58
N VAL A 15 -5.69 12.61 10.69
CA VAL A 15 -6.99 11.93 10.78
C VAL A 15 -6.78 10.44 10.68
N GLY A 16 -7.30 9.68 11.64
CA GLY A 16 -7.17 8.24 11.64
C GLY A 16 -7.72 7.56 12.89
N VAL A 17 -7.48 6.28 13.01
CA VAL A 17 -7.94 5.46 14.14
C VAL A 17 -6.83 4.53 14.58
N VAL A 18 -6.55 4.51 15.88
CA VAL A 18 -5.63 3.55 16.48
C VAL A 18 -6.42 2.39 17.08
N PHE A 19 -5.97 1.19 16.79
CA PHE A 19 -6.42 -0.06 17.38
C PHE A 19 -5.31 -0.65 18.24
N GLU A 20 -5.62 -0.94 19.50
CA GLU A 20 -4.68 -1.49 20.47
C GLU A 20 -5.23 -2.82 21.03
N PRO A 21 -4.44 -3.90 21.06
CA PRO A 21 -4.85 -5.12 21.76
C PRO A 21 -4.97 -4.87 23.27
N GLU A 22 -5.95 -5.48 23.97
CA GLU A 22 -6.16 -5.26 25.41
C GLU A 22 -4.93 -5.55 26.28
N GLY A 23 -4.08 -6.48 25.86
CA GLY A 23 -2.82 -6.79 26.54
C GLY A 23 -1.68 -5.80 26.28
N GLY A 24 -1.92 -4.77 25.49
CA GLY A 24 -0.88 -3.89 24.95
C GLY A 24 -0.03 -4.57 23.87
N SER A 25 0.90 -3.83 23.28
CA SER A 25 1.86 -4.33 22.29
C SER A 25 3.16 -3.54 22.35
N ASP A 26 4.25 -4.21 22.07
CA ASP A 26 5.55 -3.57 21.83
C ASP A 26 5.87 -3.40 20.31
N ARG A 27 4.92 -3.76 19.46
CA ARG A 27 4.98 -3.65 17.99
C ARG A 27 3.93 -2.69 17.47
N PHE A 28 4.34 -1.82 16.55
CA PHE A 28 3.57 -0.68 16.08
C PHE A 28 3.61 -0.63 14.55
N VAL A 29 2.44 -0.48 13.93
CA VAL A 29 2.31 -0.46 12.49
C VAL A 29 1.33 0.62 12.04
N VAL A 30 1.66 1.32 10.96
CA VAL A 30 0.75 2.26 10.29
C VAL A 30 0.18 1.58 9.06
N MET A 31 -1.14 1.51 8.98
CA MET A 31 -1.89 0.96 7.84
C MET A 31 -2.32 2.08 6.90
N LEU A 32 -1.98 1.93 5.62
CA LEU A 32 -2.26 2.88 4.52
C LEU A 32 -3.21 2.22 3.51
N GLY A 33 -4.38 2.81 3.32
CA GLY A 33 -5.40 2.33 2.37
C GLY A 33 -5.01 2.55 0.91
N GLY A 34 -5.74 1.93 0.00
CA GLY A 34 -5.58 2.06 -1.45
C GLY A 34 -6.34 3.25 -2.05
N SER A 35 -6.67 3.14 -3.34
CA SER A 35 -7.30 4.19 -4.17
C SER A 35 -8.75 4.53 -3.81
N PHE A 36 -9.38 3.83 -2.90
CA PHE A 36 -10.72 4.15 -2.40
C PHE A 36 -10.74 5.32 -1.43
N GLY A 37 -9.60 5.63 -0.81
CA GLY A 37 -9.52 6.64 0.24
C GLY A 37 -10.17 6.20 1.55
N GLY A 38 -10.47 7.18 2.41
CA GLY A 38 -11.04 6.91 3.74
C GLY A 38 -9.98 6.50 4.76
N ILE A 39 -10.45 5.87 5.84
CA ILE A 39 -9.60 5.36 6.92
C ILE A 39 -9.63 3.83 6.86
N PRO A 40 -8.47 3.14 6.71
CA PRO A 40 -8.42 1.69 6.53
C PRO A 40 -8.59 0.93 7.86
N GLU A 41 -9.74 1.11 8.53
CA GLU A 41 -10.00 0.57 9.87
C GLU A 41 -10.03 -0.96 9.90
N GLY A 42 -10.63 -1.61 8.89
CA GLY A 42 -10.76 -3.06 8.85
C GLY A 42 -9.42 -3.80 8.91
N PRO A 43 -8.49 -3.53 7.98
CA PRO A 43 -7.15 -4.12 8.02
C PRO A 43 -6.37 -3.75 9.29
N ALA A 44 -6.45 -2.50 9.77
CA ALA A 44 -5.77 -2.08 11.00
C ALA A 44 -6.32 -2.80 12.24
N ARG A 45 -7.64 -2.98 12.35
CA ARG A 45 -8.26 -3.79 13.39
C ARG A 45 -7.72 -5.23 13.37
N ARG A 46 -7.65 -5.83 12.17
CA ARG A 46 -7.13 -7.19 12.01
C ARG A 46 -5.68 -7.31 12.47
N LEU A 47 -4.82 -6.32 12.19
CA LEU A 47 -3.46 -6.26 12.74
C LEU A 47 -3.47 -6.23 14.27
N ALA A 48 -4.37 -5.46 14.88
CA ALA A 48 -4.48 -5.40 16.34
C ALA A 48 -5.02 -6.71 16.95
N GLU A 49 -5.92 -7.40 16.28
CA GLU A 49 -6.39 -8.74 16.67
C GLU A 49 -5.26 -9.78 16.65
N HIS A 50 -4.20 -9.52 15.87
CA HIS A 50 -2.95 -10.30 15.83
C HIS A 50 -1.87 -9.76 16.76
N GLY A 51 -2.20 -8.85 17.67
CA GLY A 51 -1.30 -8.41 18.74
C GLY A 51 -0.42 -7.20 18.43
N LEU A 52 -0.69 -6.46 17.35
CA LEU A 52 0.03 -5.24 17.02
C LEU A 52 -0.78 -4.00 17.42
N THR A 53 -0.13 -2.92 17.88
CA THR A 53 -0.80 -1.62 17.95
C THR A 53 -0.78 -1.02 16.53
N ALA A 54 -1.97 -0.87 15.93
CA ALA A 54 -2.13 -0.49 14.52
C ALA A 54 -2.81 0.87 14.37
N PHE A 55 -2.23 1.74 13.56
CA PHE A 55 -2.78 3.05 13.23
C PHE A 55 -3.31 3.07 11.79
N ALA A 56 -4.62 3.08 11.62
CA ALA A 56 -5.28 3.34 10.34
C ALA A 56 -5.15 4.83 10.02
N LEU A 57 -4.16 5.22 9.22
CA LEU A 57 -3.90 6.62 8.86
C LEU A 57 -4.64 6.98 7.59
N GLY A 58 -5.57 7.95 7.68
CA GLY A 58 -6.22 8.57 6.54
C GLY A 58 -5.31 9.62 5.89
N TYR A 59 -5.39 9.75 4.56
CA TYR A 59 -4.64 10.76 3.83
C TYR A 59 -5.45 11.44 2.71
N PHE A 60 -6.57 10.85 2.28
CA PHE A 60 -7.58 11.47 1.42
C PHE A 60 -8.93 10.76 1.55
N GLY A 61 -10.00 11.35 1.03
CA GLY A 61 -11.32 10.72 0.91
C GLY A 61 -12.06 10.51 2.25
N ALA A 62 -11.63 11.15 3.33
CA ALA A 62 -12.35 11.18 4.61
C ALA A 62 -12.63 12.62 5.05
N PRO A 63 -13.59 12.86 5.97
CA PRO A 63 -13.83 14.18 6.54
C PRO A 63 -12.55 14.81 7.11
N GLY A 64 -12.29 16.05 6.73
CA GLY A 64 -11.07 16.76 7.14
C GLY A 64 -9.83 16.49 6.30
N LEU A 65 -9.91 15.62 5.29
CA LEU A 65 -8.84 15.30 4.36
C LEU A 65 -9.17 15.74 2.92
N PRO A 66 -8.17 15.84 2.02
CA PRO A 66 -8.42 16.10 0.61
C PRO A 66 -9.39 15.08 0.01
N ALA A 67 -10.30 15.52 -0.86
CA ALA A 67 -11.25 14.61 -1.53
C ALA A 67 -10.58 13.74 -2.60
N ALA A 68 -9.50 14.22 -3.20
CA ALA A 68 -8.75 13.58 -4.28
C ALA A 68 -7.41 13.02 -3.78
N LEU A 69 -6.93 11.96 -4.41
CA LEU A 69 -5.56 11.48 -4.28
C LEU A 69 -4.68 12.23 -5.30
N VAL A 70 -4.49 13.52 -5.09
CA VAL A 70 -3.72 14.39 -5.99
C VAL A 70 -2.83 15.28 -5.16
N GLU A 71 -1.53 15.18 -5.40
CA GLU A 71 -0.50 16.00 -4.74
C GLU A 71 -0.63 16.05 -3.22
N ILE A 72 -0.85 14.89 -2.61
CA ILE A 72 -0.89 14.76 -1.16
C ILE A 72 0.53 15.03 -0.61
N PRO A 73 0.70 15.99 0.33
CA PRO A 73 2.01 16.26 0.90
C PRO A 73 2.49 15.11 1.79
N ILE A 74 3.66 14.54 1.48
CA ILE A 74 4.29 13.48 2.30
C ILE A 74 4.50 13.95 3.74
N GLU A 75 4.76 15.23 3.94
CA GLU A 75 4.93 15.84 5.25
C GLU A 75 3.68 15.75 6.14
N SER A 76 2.49 15.67 5.53
CA SER A 76 1.25 15.47 6.32
C SER A 76 1.19 14.07 6.94
N LEU A 77 1.61 13.05 6.18
CA LEU A 77 1.72 11.69 6.68
C LEU A 77 2.88 11.53 7.66
N GLN A 78 4.00 12.20 7.41
CA GLN A 78 5.14 12.22 8.33
C GLN A 78 4.70 12.75 9.71
N ARG A 79 3.90 13.84 9.75
CA ARG A 79 3.35 14.34 11.03
C ARG A 79 2.45 13.32 11.71
N GLY A 80 1.55 12.66 10.96
CA GLY A 80 0.68 11.62 11.49
C GLY A 80 1.45 10.43 12.07
N ILE A 81 2.48 9.98 11.36
CA ILE A 81 3.39 8.93 11.82
C ILE A 81 4.15 9.38 13.09
N ALA A 82 4.63 10.62 13.13
CA ALA A 82 5.33 11.16 14.30
C ALA A 82 4.42 11.20 15.54
N VAL A 83 3.18 11.69 15.40
CA VAL A 83 2.17 11.66 16.48
C VAL A 83 1.96 10.24 16.99
N PHE A 84 1.80 9.28 16.11
CA PHE A 84 1.62 7.87 16.50
C PHE A 84 2.86 7.32 17.22
N ARG A 85 4.05 7.59 16.69
CA ARG A 85 5.33 7.14 17.30
C ARG A 85 5.51 7.71 18.71
N GLU A 86 5.26 8.99 18.91
CA GLU A 86 5.40 9.64 20.21
C GLU A 86 4.36 9.17 21.22
N SER A 87 3.09 9.06 20.80
CA SER A 87 1.98 8.77 21.70
C SER A 87 1.86 7.29 22.07
N TYR A 88 2.27 6.37 21.19
CA TYR A 88 2.06 4.93 21.34
C TYR A 88 3.36 4.13 21.35
N ALA A 89 4.33 4.47 20.49
CA ALA A 89 5.55 3.68 20.32
C ALA A 89 6.74 4.16 21.15
N GLY A 90 6.59 5.21 21.98
CA GLY A 90 7.69 5.76 22.77
C GLY A 90 8.86 6.25 21.90
N GLY A 91 8.58 6.81 20.72
CA GLY A 91 9.58 7.30 19.77
C GLY A 91 10.26 6.23 18.92
N ARG A 92 9.96 4.94 19.11
CA ARG A 92 10.53 3.83 18.33
C ARG A 92 10.12 3.89 16.86
N ALA A 93 10.87 3.23 15.98
CA ALA A 93 10.47 3.02 14.60
C ALA A 93 9.16 2.22 14.54
N VAL A 94 8.31 2.53 13.53
CA VAL A 94 7.04 1.83 13.30
C VAL A 94 7.08 1.13 11.95
N GLY A 95 6.43 -0.03 11.86
CA GLY A 95 6.21 -0.70 10.58
C GLY A 95 5.23 0.09 9.71
N LEU A 96 5.31 -0.10 8.41
CA LEU A 96 4.29 0.35 7.45
C LEU A 96 3.66 -0.86 6.79
N MET A 97 2.35 -0.81 6.60
CA MET A 97 1.64 -1.72 5.72
C MET A 97 0.77 -0.91 4.77
N GLY A 98 0.94 -1.11 3.48
CA GLY A 98 0.16 -0.44 2.45
C GLY A 98 -0.42 -1.42 1.44
N PHE A 99 -1.57 -1.05 0.86
CA PHE A 99 -2.24 -1.79 -0.18
C PHE A 99 -2.41 -0.93 -1.44
N SER A 100 -2.06 -1.44 -2.64
CA SER A 100 -2.25 -0.75 -3.92
C SER A 100 -1.59 0.65 -3.90
N LYS A 101 -2.32 1.74 -4.10
CA LYS A 101 -1.79 3.11 -3.93
C LYS A 101 -1.22 3.36 -2.52
N GLY A 102 -1.71 2.68 -1.51
CA GLY A 102 -1.11 2.71 -0.17
C GLY A 102 0.21 1.95 -0.09
N ALA A 103 0.42 0.90 -0.91
CA ALA A 103 1.71 0.21 -1.02
C ALA A 103 2.76 1.09 -1.72
N GLU A 104 2.39 1.77 -2.82
CA GLU A 104 3.22 2.81 -3.42
C GLU A 104 3.64 3.85 -2.37
N LEU A 105 2.67 4.38 -1.60
CA LEU A 105 2.92 5.34 -0.54
C LEU A 105 3.81 4.79 0.56
N ALA A 106 3.62 3.54 1.01
CA ALA A 106 4.45 2.92 2.05
C ALA A 106 5.92 2.87 1.62
N LEU A 107 6.20 2.49 0.37
CA LEU A 107 7.56 2.47 -0.19
C LEU A 107 8.13 3.89 -0.32
N VAL A 108 7.33 4.87 -0.75
CA VAL A 108 7.75 6.28 -0.80
C VAL A 108 8.10 6.81 0.59
N LEU A 109 7.25 6.56 1.59
CA LEU A 109 7.50 6.98 2.98
C LEU A 109 8.75 6.31 3.56
N ALA A 110 8.94 5.01 3.35
CA ALA A 110 10.12 4.29 3.81
C ALA A 110 11.41 4.86 3.22
N ALA A 111 11.38 5.23 1.94
CA ALA A 111 12.51 5.84 1.26
C ALA A 111 12.86 7.25 1.75
N HIS A 112 11.88 7.99 2.33
CA HIS A 112 12.07 9.39 2.71
C HIS A 112 12.14 9.62 4.22
N LEU A 113 11.64 8.72 5.07
CA LEU A 113 11.58 8.89 6.53
C LEU A 113 12.68 8.14 7.29
N GLY A 114 13.50 7.35 6.60
CA GLY A 114 14.69 6.68 7.16
C GLY A 114 14.37 5.88 8.43
N ASP A 115 15.21 6.03 9.46
CA ASP A 115 15.13 5.26 10.71
C ASP A 115 13.83 5.41 11.51
N SER A 116 12.94 6.29 11.10
CA SER A 116 11.59 6.39 11.67
C SER A 116 10.70 5.21 11.27
N ILE A 117 11.04 4.53 10.18
CA ILE A 117 10.29 3.43 9.60
C ILE A 117 11.09 2.13 9.79
N GLY A 118 10.44 1.13 10.34
CA GLY A 118 10.95 -0.24 10.45
C GLY A 118 10.52 -1.10 9.25
N PRO A 119 9.98 -2.31 9.50
CA PRO A 119 9.55 -3.21 8.43
C PRO A 119 8.46 -2.60 7.55
N VAL A 120 8.49 -2.90 6.25
CA VAL A 120 7.49 -2.45 5.27
C VAL A 120 6.81 -3.64 4.63
N VAL A 121 5.49 -3.65 4.65
CA VAL A 121 4.65 -4.59 3.90
C VAL A 121 3.96 -3.82 2.77
N ALA A 122 4.23 -4.19 1.54
CA ALA A 122 3.61 -3.60 0.35
C ALA A 122 2.80 -4.66 -0.41
N VAL A 123 1.48 -4.57 -0.33
CA VAL A 123 0.55 -5.50 -0.98
C VAL A 123 0.07 -4.90 -2.29
N ALA A 124 0.16 -5.65 -3.38
CA ALA A 124 0.01 -5.16 -4.74
C ALA A 124 0.87 -3.89 -4.95
N PRO A 125 2.22 -3.99 -4.89
CA PRO A 125 3.14 -2.85 -4.85
C PRO A 125 3.33 -2.17 -6.20
N SER A 126 3.94 -0.98 -6.17
CA SER A 126 4.50 -0.31 -7.35
C SER A 126 5.95 0.10 -7.08
N HIS A 127 6.82 0.02 -8.09
CA HIS A 127 8.20 0.51 -8.03
C HIS A 127 8.36 1.97 -8.46
N VAL A 128 7.29 2.60 -8.94
CA VAL A 128 7.25 3.98 -9.42
C VAL A 128 6.11 4.76 -8.76
N VAL A 129 6.24 6.07 -8.77
CA VAL A 129 5.15 6.99 -8.46
C VAL A 129 4.25 7.12 -9.67
N TRP A 130 2.96 6.94 -9.49
CA TRP A 130 1.94 7.10 -10.52
C TRP A 130 1.16 8.40 -10.39
N PHE A 131 0.44 8.72 -11.45
CA PHE A 131 -0.51 9.83 -11.49
C PHE A 131 -1.52 9.76 -10.34
N GLY A 132 -2.04 10.92 -9.97
CA GLY A 132 -3.08 11.07 -8.97
C GLY A 132 -4.45 10.62 -9.45
N LEU A 133 -5.39 10.50 -8.52
CA LEU A 133 -6.76 10.07 -8.79
C LEU A 133 -7.76 11.14 -8.32
N LYS A 134 -8.63 11.57 -9.21
CA LYS A 134 -9.78 12.41 -8.91
C LYS A 134 -10.72 11.71 -7.90
N PRO A 135 -11.58 12.44 -7.20
CA PRO A 135 -12.56 11.83 -6.30
C PRO A 135 -13.46 10.83 -7.06
N PRO A 136 -13.99 9.81 -6.39
CA PRO A 136 -15.07 9.01 -6.94
C PRO A 136 -16.24 9.89 -7.39
N GLY A 137 -16.80 9.59 -8.56
CA GLY A 137 -17.90 10.35 -9.16
C GLY A 137 -18.60 9.53 -10.24
N PRO A 138 -19.56 10.15 -10.96
CA PRO A 138 -20.25 9.51 -12.07
C PRO A 138 -19.31 9.21 -13.25
N ASP A 139 -18.24 9.97 -13.39
CA ASP A 139 -17.17 9.69 -14.34
C ASP A 139 -16.29 8.56 -13.80
N THR A 140 -16.17 7.49 -14.57
CA THR A 140 -15.29 6.37 -14.22
C THR A 140 -13.82 6.67 -14.42
N ASP A 141 -13.48 7.69 -15.24
CA ASP A 141 -12.11 8.12 -15.45
C ASP A 141 -11.63 9.05 -14.31
N ARG A 142 -11.01 8.44 -13.33
CA ARG A 142 -10.43 9.14 -12.20
C ARG A 142 -8.99 9.61 -12.42
N ARG A 143 -8.41 9.38 -13.59
CA ARG A 143 -7.02 9.76 -13.88
C ARG A 143 -6.82 11.27 -13.76
N SER A 144 -5.70 11.67 -13.16
CA SER A 144 -5.24 13.05 -13.06
C SER A 144 -3.97 13.23 -13.90
N ASP A 145 -3.75 14.42 -14.40
CA ASP A 145 -2.51 14.85 -15.04
C ASP A 145 -1.44 15.35 -14.05
N ARG A 146 -1.67 15.12 -12.75
CA ARG A 146 -0.81 15.54 -11.65
C ARG A 146 -0.34 14.31 -10.85
N SER A 147 0.78 14.48 -10.13
CA SER A 147 1.32 13.45 -9.23
C SER A 147 0.33 13.10 -8.11
N SER A 148 0.42 11.87 -7.58
CA SER A 148 -0.26 11.51 -6.33
C SER A 148 0.31 12.26 -5.13
N TRP A 149 1.62 12.56 -5.13
CA TRP A 149 2.37 13.01 -3.97
C TRP A 149 3.18 14.27 -4.23
N THR A 150 3.36 15.07 -3.17
CA THR A 150 4.36 16.15 -3.16
C THR A 150 5.37 15.94 -2.03
N LEU A 151 6.57 16.47 -2.23
CA LEU A 151 7.62 16.56 -1.22
C LEU A 151 8.20 17.97 -1.22
N ARG A 152 8.23 18.63 -0.06
CA ARG A 152 8.69 20.02 0.10
C ARG A 152 7.96 21.00 -0.83
N GLY A 153 6.65 20.75 -1.03
CA GLY A 153 5.80 21.58 -1.88
C GLY A 153 5.97 21.37 -3.39
N ALA A 154 6.84 20.45 -3.83
CA ALA A 154 7.00 20.10 -5.24
C ALA A 154 6.40 18.72 -5.53
N PRO A 155 5.71 18.53 -6.68
CA PRO A 155 5.26 17.21 -7.10
C PRO A 155 6.44 16.24 -7.23
N LEU A 156 6.27 15.01 -6.71
CA LEU A 156 7.20 13.94 -7.07
C LEU A 156 7.07 13.63 -8.56
N THR A 157 8.19 13.35 -9.22
CA THR A 157 8.16 12.84 -10.59
C THR A 157 7.33 11.57 -10.62
N PHE A 158 6.45 11.45 -11.60
CA PHE A 158 5.47 10.38 -11.70
C PHE A 158 5.27 9.94 -13.15
N LEU A 159 4.74 8.74 -13.34
CA LEU A 159 4.30 8.29 -14.65
C LEU A 159 2.85 8.75 -14.89
N PRO A 160 2.60 9.55 -15.94
CA PRO A 160 1.25 9.94 -16.33
C PRO A 160 0.56 8.79 -17.05
N CYS A 161 -0.76 8.69 -17.00
CA CYS A 161 -1.48 7.81 -17.92
C CYS A 161 -1.67 8.50 -19.27
N PRO A 162 -1.22 7.89 -20.38
CA PRO A 162 -1.44 8.46 -21.70
C PRO A 162 -2.94 8.58 -22.01
N PRO A 163 -3.41 9.70 -22.58
CA PRO A 163 -4.83 9.97 -22.79
C PRO A 163 -5.50 8.99 -23.78
N GLN A 164 -4.71 8.35 -24.65
CA GLN A 164 -5.22 7.36 -25.62
C GLN A 164 -5.51 5.99 -25.03
N VAL A 165 -5.16 5.75 -23.76
CA VAL A 165 -5.46 4.47 -23.10
C VAL A 165 -6.89 4.51 -22.59
N GLU A 166 -7.73 3.68 -23.19
CA GLU A 166 -9.15 3.58 -22.82
C GLU A 166 -9.37 2.51 -21.75
N PRO A 167 -10.35 2.70 -20.85
CA PRO A 167 -10.74 1.68 -19.90
C PRO A 167 -11.27 0.44 -20.60
N VAL A 168 -10.91 -0.74 -20.12
CA VAL A 168 -11.38 -2.01 -20.65
C VAL A 168 -12.45 -2.57 -19.71
N PHE A 169 -13.62 -2.88 -20.29
CA PHE A 169 -14.71 -3.53 -19.58
C PHE A 169 -14.88 -4.96 -20.09
N ASN A 170 -15.04 -5.90 -19.17
CA ASN A 170 -15.39 -7.27 -19.46
C ASN A 170 -16.65 -7.68 -18.64
N GLU A 171 -17.02 -8.96 -18.66
CA GLU A 171 -18.19 -9.47 -17.93
C GLU A 171 -18.06 -9.33 -16.39
N ARG A 172 -16.83 -9.26 -15.87
CA ARG A 172 -16.54 -9.09 -14.43
C ARG A 172 -16.49 -7.61 -14.01
N GLY A 173 -16.28 -6.68 -14.94
CA GLY A 173 -16.24 -5.25 -14.66
C GLY A 173 -15.10 -4.51 -15.35
N LEU A 174 -14.68 -3.41 -14.71
CA LEU A 174 -13.63 -2.51 -15.21
C LEU A 174 -12.24 -3.06 -14.88
N ARG A 175 -11.43 -3.24 -15.91
CA ARG A 175 -9.98 -3.47 -15.81
C ARG A 175 -9.23 -2.14 -15.93
N THR A 176 -8.22 -1.94 -15.12
CA THR A 176 -7.38 -0.75 -15.14
C THR A 176 -5.89 -1.05 -15.35
N ASP A 177 -5.49 -2.31 -15.40
CA ASP A 177 -4.11 -2.75 -15.59
C ASP A 177 -3.44 -2.11 -16.82
N GLY A 178 -4.19 -1.94 -17.92
CA GLY A 178 -3.70 -1.25 -19.12
C GLY A 178 -3.30 0.21 -18.89
N PHE A 179 -3.83 0.90 -17.88
CA PHE A 179 -3.41 2.27 -17.54
C PHE A 179 -2.01 2.31 -16.93
N PHE A 180 -1.54 1.20 -16.41
CA PHE A 180 -0.29 1.03 -15.69
C PHE A 180 0.69 0.10 -16.41
N ASP A 181 0.39 -0.27 -17.67
CA ASP A 181 1.28 -1.12 -18.45
C ASP A 181 2.60 -0.38 -18.71
N LEU A 182 3.68 -0.94 -18.18
CA LEU A 182 5.02 -0.33 -18.26
C LEU A 182 5.53 -0.20 -19.70
N SER A 183 5.06 -1.03 -20.62
CA SER A 183 5.46 -0.97 -22.03
C SER A 183 5.10 0.36 -22.71
N ILE A 184 4.05 1.02 -22.23
CA ILE A 184 3.64 2.35 -22.72
C ILE A 184 4.68 3.44 -22.35
N TYR A 185 5.52 3.19 -21.37
CA TYR A 185 6.45 4.17 -20.80
C TYR A 185 7.91 3.90 -21.19
N GLU A 186 8.17 3.00 -22.15
CA GLU A 186 9.53 2.67 -22.59
C GLU A 186 10.34 3.89 -23.05
N THR A 187 9.68 4.96 -23.48
CA THR A 187 10.30 6.21 -23.92
C THR A 187 10.19 7.35 -22.89
N ALA A 188 9.47 7.16 -21.80
CA ALA A 188 9.31 8.15 -20.74
C ALA A 188 10.50 8.15 -19.77
N ASP A 189 10.64 9.24 -18.98
CA ASP A 189 11.62 9.31 -17.88
C ASP A 189 11.13 8.45 -16.69
N ILE A 190 11.12 7.13 -16.89
CA ILE A 190 10.75 6.17 -15.83
C ILE A 190 11.71 6.24 -14.66
N ASP A 191 12.98 6.56 -14.89
CA ASP A 191 14.00 6.60 -13.83
C ASP A 191 13.73 7.71 -12.83
N GLY A 192 13.25 8.86 -13.27
CA GLY A 192 12.84 9.96 -12.40
C GLY A 192 11.63 9.63 -11.51
N ALA A 193 10.74 8.75 -11.99
CA ALA A 193 9.56 8.32 -11.24
C ALA A 193 9.81 7.11 -10.31
N ARG A 194 10.97 6.43 -10.42
CA ARG A 194 11.30 5.27 -9.58
C ARG A 194 11.39 5.64 -8.11
N ILE A 195 10.73 4.87 -7.26
CA ILE A 195 10.82 5.00 -5.81
C ILE A 195 12.22 4.53 -5.37
N PRO A 196 12.99 5.35 -4.62
CA PRO A 196 14.34 4.97 -4.18
C PRO A 196 14.30 4.03 -2.96
N VAL A 197 13.75 2.84 -3.16
CA VAL A 197 13.48 1.84 -2.11
C VAL A 197 14.73 1.36 -1.37
N GLU A 198 15.91 1.48 -1.98
CA GLU A 198 17.21 1.18 -1.36
C GLU A 198 17.54 2.10 -0.18
N ARG A 199 16.79 3.18 0.01
CA ARG A 199 16.93 4.09 1.16
C ARG A 199 16.06 3.68 2.36
N SER A 200 15.24 2.65 2.22
CA SER A 200 14.46 2.12 3.36
C SER A 200 15.40 1.61 4.45
N ALA A 201 15.11 1.94 5.71
CA ALA A 201 15.93 1.47 6.83
C ALA A 201 15.61 0.03 7.24
N GLY A 202 14.36 -0.41 7.06
CA GLY A 202 13.89 -1.76 7.44
C GLY A 202 13.74 -2.71 6.26
N PRO A 203 13.49 -4.00 6.53
CA PRO A 203 13.20 -5.00 5.52
C PRO A 203 11.85 -4.73 4.84
N ILE A 204 11.74 -5.18 3.58
CA ILE A 204 10.54 -5.00 2.75
C ILE A 204 9.96 -6.36 2.39
N LEU A 205 8.67 -6.55 2.62
CA LEU A 205 7.87 -7.68 2.14
C LEU A 205 6.93 -7.21 1.05
N LEU A 206 7.09 -7.76 -0.15
CA LEU A 206 6.25 -7.52 -1.31
C LEU A 206 5.32 -8.70 -1.50
N LEU A 207 4.02 -8.45 -1.65
CA LEU A 207 3.00 -9.47 -1.83
C LEU A 207 2.15 -9.09 -3.05
N SER A 208 2.09 -9.94 -4.07
CA SER A 208 1.32 -9.71 -5.31
C SER A 208 0.62 -10.97 -5.78
N GLY A 209 -0.51 -10.80 -6.47
CA GLY A 209 -1.10 -11.85 -7.30
C GLY A 209 -0.59 -11.72 -8.74
N ASP A 210 -0.50 -12.83 -9.48
CA ASP A 210 -0.12 -12.85 -10.89
C ASP A 210 -1.30 -12.67 -11.85
N ASP A 211 -2.54 -12.72 -11.33
CA ASP A 211 -3.77 -12.45 -12.08
C ASP A 211 -4.42 -11.11 -11.65
N ASP A 212 -3.59 -10.10 -11.41
CA ASP A 212 -4.03 -8.75 -11.01
C ASP A 212 -4.52 -7.96 -12.24
N HIS A 213 -5.83 -7.65 -12.27
CA HIS A 213 -6.47 -6.90 -13.36
C HIS A 213 -6.60 -5.40 -13.08
N GLN A 214 -6.03 -4.90 -11.98
CA GLN A 214 -6.06 -3.47 -11.65
C GLN A 214 -4.76 -2.76 -12.00
N TRP A 215 -3.61 -3.38 -11.73
CA TRP A 215 -2.30 -2.94 -12.20
C TRP A 215 -1.28 -4.07 -12.17
N PRO A 216 -0.15 -3.98 -12.90
CA PRO A 216 0.82 -5.07 -13.02
C PRO A 216 1.69 -5.22 -11.75
N ALA A 217 1.09 -5.64 -10.62
CA ALA A 217 1.77 -5.68 -9.32
C ALA A 217 2.99 -6.59 -9.31
N GLU A 218 2.89 -7.79 -9.93
CA GLU A 218 3.99 -8.75 -9.99
C GLU A 218 5.24 -8.18 -10.68
N PRO A 219 5.20 -7.71 -11.94
CA PRO A 219 6.39 -7.15 -12.59
C PRO A 219 6.89 -5.88 -11.88
N MET A 220 6.02 -5.08 -11.28
CA MET A 220 6.43 -3.93 -10.48
C MET A 220 7.17 -4.34 -9.20
N ALA A 221 6.74 -5.43 -8.54
CA ALA A 221 7.45 -6.00 -7.39
C ALA A 221 8.85 -6.51 -7.79
N ALA A 222 8.97 -7.19 -8.94
CA ALA A 222 10.25 -7.64 -9.45
C ALA A 222 11.24 -6.49 -9.70
N GLU A 223 10.76 -5.31 -10.13
CA GLU A 223 11.56 -4.11 -10.29
C GLU A 223 12.09 -3.56 -8.95
N VAL A 224 11.28 -3.63 -7.88
CA VAL A 224 11.73 -3.31 -6.51
C VAL A 224 12.88 -4.23 -6.11
N VAL A 225 12.72 -5.55 -6.28
CA VAL A 225 13.77 -6.55 -5.97
C VAL A 225 15.05 -6.25 -6.75
N ARG A 226 14.92 -6.02 -8.06
CA ARG A 226 16.07 -5.70 -8.93
C ARG A 226 16.80 -4.45 -8.45
N ARG A 227 16.07 -3.39 -8.07
CA ARG A 227 16.66 -2.17 -7.53
C ARG A 227 17.39 -2.41 -6.22
N MET A 228 16.79 -3.14 -5.28
CA MET A 228 17.44 -3.51 -4.01
C MET A 228 18.73 -4.30 -4.26
N ALA A 229 18.69 -5.30 -5.15
CA ALA A 229 19.87 -6.09 -5.51
C ALA A 229 20.99 -5.25 -6.13
N ASN A 230 20.66 -4.32 -7.04
CA ASN A 230 21.62 -3.41 -7.66
C ASN A 230 22.33 -2.48 -6.64
N HIS A 231 21.74 -2.29 -5.46
CA HIS A 231 22.33 -1.50 -4.36
C HIS A 231 22.91 -2.39 -3.24
N GLY A 232 23.11 -3.69 -3.49
CA GLY A 232 23.70 -4.62 -2.52
C GLY A 232 22.79 -4.96 -1.34
N ARG A 233 21.46 -4.79 -1.51
CA ARG A 233 20.45 -4.97 -0.47
C ARG A 233 19.43 -6.08 -0.83
N ALA A 234 19.84 -7.10 -1.56
CA ALA A 234 18.97 -8.19 -1.96
C ALA A 234 18.33 -8.93 -0.76
N ASP A 235 19.07 -9.07 0.33
CA ASP A 235 18.62 -9.78 1.54
C ASP A 235 17.59 -8.96 2.37
N ASP A 236 17.44 -7.66 2.07
CA ASP A 236 16.49 -6.79 2.76
C ASP A 236 15.10 -6.77 2.10
N VAL A 237 14.88 -7.54 1.04
CA VAL A 237 13.59 -7.62 0.34
C VAL A 237 13.16 -9.07 0.14
N THR A 238 11.92 -9.36 0.51
CA THR A 238 11.25 -10.64 0.22
C THR A 238 10.09 -10.36 -0.73
N ASN A 239 10.02 -11.09 -1.84
CA ASN A 239 8.93 -10.98 -2.83
C ASN A 239 8.19 -12.30 -2.93
N ILE A 240 6.89 -12.28 -2.71
CA ILE A 240 6.00 -13.43 -2.80
C ILE A 240 4.94 -13.13 -3.86
N VAL A 241 4.88 -13.97 -4.87
CA VAL A 241 3.85 -13.94 -5.91
C VAL A 241 2.89 -15.10 -5.69
N TYR A 242 1.59 -14.82 -5.66
CA TYR A 242 0.54 -15.81 -5.44
C TYR A 242 -0.12 -16.19 -6.77
N PRO A 243 0.09 -17.45 -7.24
CA PRO A 243 -0.47 -17.91 -8.49
C PRO A 243 -2.01 -17.86 -8.50
N GLY A 244 -2.58 -17.26 -9.55
CA GLY A 244 -4.01 -17.13 -9.77
C GLY A 244 -4.74 -16.19 -8.79
N ALA A 245 -4.01 -15.45 -7.95
CA ALA A 245 -4.58 -14.45 -7.07
C ALA A 245 -4.71 -13.09 -7.77
N GLY A 246 -5.77 -12.36 -7.45
CA GLY A 246 -6.06 -11.05 -8.02
C GLY A 246 -5.54 -9.90 -7.16
N HIS A 247 -6.00 -8.67 -7.51
CA HIS A 247 -5.57 -7.44 -6.83
C HIS A 247 -5.91 -7.41 -5.35
N VAL A 248 -7.07 -7.93 -4.95
CA VAL A 248 -7.65 -7.71 -3.61
C VAL A 248 -7.57 -8.94 -2.68
N PHE A 249 -6.77 -9.95 -3.03
CA PHE A 249 -6.68 -11.23 -2.30
C PHE A 249 -6.54 -11.10 -0.78
N LEU A 250 -5.97 -10.01 -0.29
CA LEU A 250 -5.76 -9.78 1.15
C LEU A 250 -6.83 -8.91 1.78
N VAL A 251 -7.45 -8.01 1.02
CA VAL A 251 -8.31 -6.95 1.55
C VAL A 251 -9.76 -7.03 1.07
N GLN A 252 -10.14 -8.07 0.34
CA GLN A 252 -11.48 -8.22 -0.23
C GLN A 252 -12.60 -8.06 0.81
N ASP A 253 -12.41 -8.54 2.05
CA ASP A 253 -13.38 -8.46 3.15
C ASP A 253 -13.51 -7.02 3.72
N PHE A 254 -12.62 -6.12 3.35
CA PHE A 254 -12.53 -4.74 3.87
C PHE A 254 -12.82 -3.68 2.81
N LEU A 255 -13.13 -4.10 1.59
CA LEU A 255 -13.47 -3.15 0.54
C LEU A 255 -14.78 -2.44 0.89
N PRO A 256 -14.87 -1.12 0.65
CA PRO A 256 -16.14 -0.42 0.81
C PRO A 256 -17.17 -0.98 -0.18
N PRO A 257 -18.47 -0.90 0.14
CA PRO A 257 -19.51 -1.23 -0.83
C PRO A 257 -19.28 -0.42 -2.11
N LEU A 258 -19.27 -1.11 -3.26
CA LEU A 258 -19.17 -0.44 -4.55
C LEU A 258 -20.37 0.52 -4.68
N GLY A 259 -20.09 1.76 -5.08
CA GLY A 259 -21.12 2.75 -5.37
C GLY A 259 -21.96 2.36 -6.59
N THR A 260 -22.63 3.33 -7.20
CA THR A 260 -23.49 3.10 -8.38
C THR A 260 -22.72 2.93 -9.70
N GLY A 261 -21.36 2.93 -9.66
CA GLY A 261 -20.51 2.69 -10.82
C GLY A 261 -20.42 1.20 -11.20
N PRO A 262 -19.84 0.89 -12.36
CA PRO A 262 -19.61 -0.50 -12.74
C PRO A 262 -18.67 -1.18 -11.74
N PRO A 263 -18.84 -2.48 -11.49
CA PRO A 263 -17.92 -3.23 -10.65
C PRO A 263 -16.51 -3.20 -11.25
N PHE A 264 -15.50 -3.34 -10.39
CA PHE A 264 -14.12 -3.56 -10.84
C PHE A 264 -13.88 -5.06 -11.05
N ASP A 265 -13.16 -5.40 -12.11
CA ASP A 265 -12.57 -6.72 -12.25
C ASP A 265 -11.19 -6.72 -11.56
N TYR A 266 -11.11 -7.33 -10.41
CA TYR A 266 -9.86 -7.42 -9.64
C TYR A 266 -8.95 -8.57 -10.05
N GLY A 267 -9.35 -9.38 -11.04
CA GLY A 267 -8.65 -10.63 -11.35
C GLY A 267 -8.90 -11.70 -10.29
N GLY A 268 -8.06 -12.70 -10.30
CA GLY A 268 -8.07 -13.78 -9.34
C GLY A 268 -9.25 -14.73 -9.38
N SER A 269 -9.15 -15.77 -8.60
CA SER A 269 -10.24 -16.68 -8.27
C SER A 269 -10.48 -16.70 -6.76
N ALA A 270 -11.71 -16.97 -6.32
CA ALA A 270 -12.04 -17.02 -4.89
C ALA A 270 -11.18 -18.03 -4.12
N GLU A 271 -10.80 -19.15 -4.76
CA GLU A 271 -9.95 -20.18 -4.16
C GLU A 271 -8.50 -19.68 -3.99
N ALA A 272 -7.91 -19.13 -5.07
CA ALA A 272 -6.55 -18.60 -5.06
C ALA A 272 -6.43 -17.40 -4.10
N ASP A 273 -7.36 -16.44 -4.16
CA ASP A 273 -7.39 -15.28 -3.28
C ASP A 273 -7.48 -15.68 -1.79
N SER A 274 -8.34 -16.66 -1.48
CA SER A 274 -8.48 -17.16 -0.11
C SER A 274 -7.21 -17.86 0.39
N ALA A 275 -6.55 -18.65 -0.46
CA ALA A 275 -5.29 -19.31 -0.12
C ALA A 275 -4.16 -18.28 0.06
N ALA A 276 -4.02 -17.35 -0.89
CA ALA A 276 -3.07 -16.24 -0.85
C ALA A 276 -3.26 -15.38 0.41
N GLY A 277 -4.50 -14.99 0.72
CA GLY A 277 -4.82 -14.18 1.89
C GLY A 277 -4.41 -14.85 3.21
N ARG A 278 -4.63 -16.16 3.35
CA ARG A 278 -4.20 -16.90 4.56
C ARG A 278 -2.68 -16.91 4.74
N ASP A 279 -1.93 -17.24 3.69
CA ASP A 279 -0.46 -17.25 3.74
C ASP A 279 0.10 -15.84 3.95
N ALA A 280 -0.44 -14.85 3.23
CA ALA A 280 -0.01 -13.47 3.35
C ALA A 280 -0.14 -12.94 4.78
N TRP A 281 -1.27 -13.18 5.47
CA TRP A 281 -1.45 -12.76 6.87
C TRP A 281 -0.44 -13.43 7.81
N GLN A 282 -0.04 -14.66 7.57
CA GLN A 282 1.01 -15.33 8.37
C GLN A 282 2.37 -14.66 8.17
N ARG A 283 2.74 -14.34 6.92
CA ARG A 283 4.00 -13.65 6.60
C ARG A 283 4.04 -12.23 7.13
N ILE A 284 2.93 -11.50 7.04
CA ILE A 284 2.79 -10.15 7.59
C ILE A 284 2.99 -10.19 9.11
N ALA A 285 2.28 -11.09 9.80
CA ALA A 285 2.41 -11.24 11.24
C ALA A 285 3.86 -11.60 11.62
N TYR A 286 4.49 -12.53 10.91
CA TYR A 286 5.88 -12.91 11.16
C TYR A 286 6.82 -11.70 11.02
N LEU A 287 6.79 -10.98 9.89
CA LEU A 287 7.67 -9.84 9.67
C LEU A 287 7.46 -8.70 10.70
N LEU A 288 6.21 -8.42 11.07
CA LEU A 288 5.88 -7.32 11.97
C LEU A 288 6.10 -7.67 13.45
N HIS A 289 6.10 -8.95 13.82
CA HIS A 289 6.41 -9.42 15.19
C HIS A 289 7.89 -9.73 15.38
N ASP A 290 8.53 -10.39 14.42
CA ASP A 290 9.93 -10.81 14.49
C ASP A 290 10.81 -9.91 13.60
N ARG A 291 12.00 -9.62 14.08
CA ARG A 291 12.97 -8.82 13.33
C ARG A 291 13.76 -9.64 12.30
N ASP A 292 13.66 -10.98 12.34
CA ASP A 292 14.31 -11.85 11.37
C ASP A 292 13.31 -12.30 10.29
N PRO A 293 13.65 -12.17 9.00
CA PRO A 293 12.78 -12.64 7.92
C PRO A 293 12.59 -14.16 8.01
N ALA A 294 11.35 -14.62 7.81
CA ALA A 294 11.08 -16.05 7.71
C ALA A 294 11.92 -16.67 6.59
N PRO A 295 12.53 -17.85 6.81
CA PRO A 295 13.20 -18.55 5.73
C PRO A 295 12.20 -18.78 4.60
N ALA A 296 12.64 -18.52 3.36
CA ALA A 296 11.84 -18.81 2.17
C ALA A 296 11.35 -20.27 2.28
N SER A 297 10.03 -20.46 2.32
CA SER A 297 9.47 -21.80 2.27
C SER A 297 9.94 -22.44 0.97
N ALA A 298 10.60 -23.58 1.08
CA ALA A 298 11.02 -24.39 -0.05
C ALA A 298 9.84 -24.57 -1.01
N GLU A 299 10.16 -24.40 -2.28
CA GLU A 299 9.28 -24.58 -3.44
C GLU A 299 8.25 -25.69 -3.21
N VAL A 300 6.97 -25.33 -3.33
CA VAL A 300 5.92 -26.32 -3.53
C VAL A 300 6.10 -26.78 -4.97
N GLY A 301 6.73 -27.98 -5.13
CA GLY A 301 6.93 -28.64 -6.41
C GLY A 301 5.62 -29.13 -7.04
#